data_8a351eb22eb78f44726e1646f9804a18
#
_entry.id   8a351eb22eb78f44726e1646f9804a18
#
_cell.length_a   1.000
_cell.length_b   1.000
_cell.length_c   1.000
_cell.angle_alpha   90.00
_cell.angle_beta   90.00
_cell.angle_gamma   90.00
#
_symmetry.space_group_name_H-M   'P 1'
#
loop_
_entity.id
_entity.type
_entity.pdbx_description
1 polymer ?
#
loop_
_entity_poly.entity_id
_entity_poly.type
_entity_poly.pdbx_seq_one_letter_code
_entity_poly.pdbx_strand_id
1 'polypeptide(L)'
;PLRQLIRQDIAKELAMTGDIIDGEKALSIGLVSHIAEQPMEKAIELAKTISQQSPDSIAATKKLYNRSWIGRSGLALARESYYQLKILLGKNSKIKAYNQTHEKHQAKDFTTRKNW
;
A
#
# COMPACT_ATOMS: atom_id res chain seq x y z
N PRO A 1 14.40 -7.30 0.61
CA PRO A 1 15.02 -8.50 1.18
C PRO A 1 14.02 -9.28 2.03
N LEU A 2 14.15 -10.61 2.07
CA LEU A 2 13.25 -11.57 2.77
C LEU A 2 12.97 -11.17 4.23
N ARG A 3 13.95 -10.62 4.93
CA ARG A 3 13.84 -10.21 6.34
C ARG A 3 12.70 -9.22 6.65
N GLN A 4 12.13 -8.61 5.63
CA GLN A 4 11.04 -7.64 5.78
C GLN A 4 9.66 -8.23 5.52
N LEU A 5 9.62 -9.41 4.94
CA LEU A 5 8.40 -10.06 4.48
C LEU A 5 8.01 -11.24 5.35
N ILE A 6 8.98 -12.02 5.81
CA ILE A 6 8.74 -13.25 6.55
C ILE A 6 9.54 -13.31 7.86
N ARG A 7 9.15 -14.22 8.75
CA ARG A 7 9.85 -14.47 10.02
C ARG A 7 11.29 -14.92 9.77
N GLN A 8 12.19 -14.54 10.68
CA GLN A 8 13.62 -14.80 10.54
C GLN A 8 13.97 -16.30 10.53
N ASP A 9 13.27 -17.10 11.31
CA ASP A 9 13.46 -18.55 11.39
C ASP A 9 13.11 -19.21 10.05
N ILE A 10 11.96 -18.87 9.46
CA ILE A 10 11.51 -19.36 8.16
C ILE A 10 12.47 -18.91 7.04
N ALA A 11 12.92 -17.65 7.08
CA ALA A 11 13.90 -17.16 6.11
C ALA A 11 15.22 -17.92 6.15
N LYS A 12 15.70 -18.26 7.37
CA LYS A 12 16.91 -19.07 7.56
C LYS A 12 16.72 -20.50 7.07
N GLU A 13 15.61 -21.14 7.42
CA GLU A 13 15.29 -22.50 6.98
C GLU A 13 15.32 -22.59 5.45
N LEU A 14 14.54 -21.75 4.75
CA LEU A 14 14.51 -21.72 3.28
C LEU A 14 15.90 -21.44 2.67
N ALA A 15 16.66 -20.53 3.25
CA ALA A 15 17.99 -20.19 2.71
C ALA A 15 19.01 -21.30 2.94
N MET A 16 18.89 -22.08 4.02
CA MET A 16 19.82 -23.16 4.36
C MET A 16 19.48 -24.48 3.66
N THR A 17 18.18 -24.77 3.47
CA THR A 17 17.73 -25.99 2.78
C THR A 17 17.76 -25.85 1.26
N GLY A 18 17.55 -24.63 0.77
CA GLY A 18 17.38 -24.39 -0.68
C GLY A 18 16.08 -24.94 -1.22
N ASP A 19 15.08 -25.16 -0.36
CA ASP A 19 13.79 -25.73 -0.76
C ASP A 19 13.04 -24.85 -1.75
N ILE A 20 12.42 -25.48 -2.74
CA ILE A 20 11.49 -24.85 -3.66
C ILE A 20 10.10 -24.92 -3.02
N ILE A 21 9.47 -23.77 -2.85
CA ILE A 21 8.13 -23.65 -2.27
C ILE A 21 7.12 -23.26 -3.36
N ASP A 22 5.89 -23.75 -3.24
CA ASP A 22 4.77 -23.37 -4.09
C ASP A 22 4.10 -22.06 -3.64
N GLY A 23 3.08 -21.63 -4.41
CA GLY A 23 2.34 -20.40 -4.12
C GLY A 23 1.57 -20.43 -2.80
N GLU A 24 0.98 -21.58 -2.44
CA GLU A 24 0.23 -21.73 -1.19
C GLU A 24 1.15 -21.63 0.03
N LYS A 25 2.30 -22.28 -0.02
CA LYS A 25 3.31 -22.16 1.02
C LYS A 25 3.81 -20.72 1.12
N ALA A 26 4.09 -20.07 -0.02
CA ALA A 26 4.51 -18.68 -0.06
C ALA A 26 3.48 -17.73 0.56
N LEU A 27 2.18 -17.96 0.31
CA LEU A 27 1.09 -17.22 0.94
C LEU A 27 1.03 -17.47 2.45
N SER A 28 1.11 -18.73 2.88
CA SER A 28 1.02 -19.10 4.29
C SER A 28 2.11 -18.51 5.17
N ILE A 29 3.30 -18.29 4.61
CA ILE A 29 4.44 -17.67 5.33
C ILE A 29 4.53 -16.15 5.13
N GLY A 30 3.61 -15.54 4.38
CA GLY A 30 3.56 -14.10 4.14
C GLY A 30 4.56 -13.59 3.11
N LEU A 31 5.16 -14.47 2.30
CA LEU A 31 6.09 -14.07 1.23
C LEU A 31 5.37 -13.38 0.06
N VAL A 32 4.14 -13.81 -0.23
CA VAL A 32 3.24 -13.18 -1.20
C VAL A 32 1.92 -12.81 -0.52
N SER A 33 1.23 -11.82 -1.05
CA SER A 33 -0.05 -11.32 -0.50
C SER A 33 -1.27 -11.98 -1.14
N HIS A 34 -1.11 -12.51 -2.35
CA HIS A 34 -2.20 -13.13 -3.11
C HIS A 34 -1.65 -14.25 -4.00
N ILE A 35 -2.47 -15.25 -4.23
CA ILE A 35 -2.34 -16.22 -5.33
C ILE A 35 -3.59 -16.12 -6.21
N ALA A 36 -3.42 -16.28 -7.50
CA ALA A 36 -4.51 -16.26 -8.47
C ALA A 36 -4.17 -17.13 -9.68
N GLU A 37 -5.17 -17.76 -10.26
CA GLU A 37 -5.01 -18.50 -11.53
C GLU A 37 -4.59 -17.58 -12.68
N GLN A 38 -5.10 -16.34 -12.66
CA GLN A 38 -4.76 -15.29 -13.63
C GLN A 38 -4.16 -14.07 -12.92
N PRO A 39 -2.86 -14.08 -12.60
CA PRO A 39 -2.23 -13.04 -11.78
C PRO A 39 -2.29 -11.65 -12.40
N MET A 40 -2.24 -11.55 -13.74
CA MET A 40 -2.33 -10.27 -14.44
C MET A 40 -3.70 -9.61 -14.27
N GLU A 41 -4.78 -10.38 -14.38
CA GLU A 41 -6.14 -9.87 -14.17
C GLU A 41 -6.33 -9.40 -12.73
N LYS A 42 -5.85 -10.17 -11.76
CA LYS A 42 -5.89 -9.79 -10.34
C LYS A 42 -5.09 -8.52 -10.07
N ALA A 43 -3.93 -8.36 -10.68
CA ALA A 43 -3.14 -7.14 -10.56
C ALA A 43 -3.85 -5.91 -11.15
N ILE A 44 -4.51 -6.06 -12.31
CA ILE A 44 -5.29 -4.99 -12.93
C ILE A 44 -6.50 -4.61 -12.07
N GLU A 45 -7.22 -5.58 -11.51
CA GLU A 45 -8.32 -5.34 -10.58
C GLU A 45 -7.86 -4.52 -9.37
N LEU A 46 -6.75 -4.91 -8.75
CA LEU A 46 -6.18 -4.19 -7.62
C LEU A 46 -5.75 -2.77 -8.03
N ALA A 47 -5.10 -2.62 -9.18
CA ALA A 47 -4.72 -1.31 -9.70
C ALA A 47 -5.94 -0.40 -9.93
N LYS A 48 -7.03 -0.92 -10.49
CA LYS A 48 -8.30 -0.19 -10.64
C LYS A 48 -8.86 0.26 -9.29
N THR A 49 -8.87 -0.63 -8.29
CA THR A 49 -9.32 -0.29 -6.93
C THR A 49 -8.47 0.83 -6.31
N ILE A 50 -7.15 0.77 -6.48
CA ILE A 50 -6.23 1.80 -6.00
C ILE A 50 -6.46 3.12 -6.74
N SER A 51 -6.68 3.10 -8.05
CA SER A 51 -6.88 4.32 -8.86
C SER A 51 -8.14 5.10 -8.49
N GLN A 52 -9.11 4.48 -7.82
CA GLN A 52 -10.30 5.14 -7.28
C GLN A 52 -10.05 5.91 -5.98
N GLN A 53 -8.86 5.81 -5.40
CA GLN A 53 -8.50 6.52 -4.19
C GLN A 53 -7.88 7.88 -4.52
N SER A 54 -7.81 8.77 -3.51
CA SER A 54 -7.15 10.07 -3.66
C SER A 54 -5.67 9.90 -4.04
N PRO A 55 -5.19 10.53 -5.13
CA PRO A 55 -3.79 10.43 -5.56
C PRO A 55 -2.79 10.91 -4.48
N ASP A 56 -3.18 11.94 -3.72
CA ASP A 56 -2.34 12.45 -2.63
C ASP A 56 -2.24 11.44 -1.48
N SER A 57 -3.36 10.77 -1.14
CA SER A 57 -3.38 9.74 -0.09
C SER A 57 -2.51 8.53 -0.47
N ILE A 58 -2.64 8.05 -1.72
CA ILE A 58 -1.82 6.93 -2.22
C ILE A 58 -0.33 7.29 -2.19
N ALA A 59 0.02 8.47 -2.69
CA ALA A 59 1.41 8.92 -2.73
C ALA A 59 2.00 9.09 -1.32
N ALA A 60 1.23 9.66 -0.39
CA ALA A 60 1.64 9.83 1.00
C ALA A 60 1.81 8.47 1.70
N THR A 61 0.84 7.57 1.55
CA THR A 61 0.90 6.22 2.11
C THR A 61 2.14 5.49 1.61
N LYS A 62 2.37 5.45 0.30
CA LYS A 62 3.56 4.81 -0.28
C LYS A 62 4.86 5.41 0.29
N LYS A 63 4.93 6.74 0.39
CA LYS A 63 6.11 7.44 0.90
C LYS A 63 6.33 7.16 2.39
N LEU A 64 5.25 7.15 3.18
CA LEU A 64 5.27 6.86 4.61
C LEU A 64 5.78 5.44 4.86
N TYR A 65 5.17 4.44 4.25
CA TYR A 65 5.57 3.04 4.44
C TYR A 65 7.00 2.77 3.96
N ASN A 66 7.40 3.27 2.80
CA ASN A 66 8.76 3.09 2.30
C ASN A 66 9.85 3.69 3.21
N ARG A 67 9.52 4.76 3.96
CA ARG A 67 10.47 5.45 4.83
C ARG A 67 10.41 5.03 6.29
N SER A 68 9.26 4.55 6.75
CA SER A 68 8.99 4.32 8.18
C SER A 68 8.94 2.85 8.57
N TRP A 69 8.79 1.93 7.62
CA TRP A 69 8.64 0.50 7.90
C TRP A 69 9.81 -0.11 8.69
N ILE A 70 11.00 0.45 8.54
CA ILE A 70 12.23 -0.02 9.20
C ILE A 70 12.77 1.03 10.19
N GLY A 71 12.08 2.16 10.36
CA GLY A 71 12.55 3.29 11.17
C GLY A 71 12.19 3.19 12.66
N ARG A 72 12.81 4.07 13.47
CA ARG A 72 12.44 4.25 14.89
C ARG A 72 11.01 4.78 15.00
N SER A 73 10.21 4.20 15.89
CA SER A 73 8.78 4.46 16.07
C SER A 73 8.40 5.94 16.23
N GLY A 74 9.21 6.73 16.95
CA GLY A 74 8.92 8.16 17.16
C GLY A 74 9.01 9.01 15.88
N LEU A 75 9.98 8.72 15.01
CA LEU A 75 10.10 9.40 13.71
C LEU A 75 9.01 8.94 12.73
N ALA A 76 8.55 7.70 12.86
CA ALA A 76 7.44 7.18 12.06
C ALA A 76 6.15 7.92 12.38
N LEU A 77 5.80 8.08 13.64
CA LEU A 77 4.62 8.82 14.10
C LEU A 77 4.64 10.30 13.68
N ALA A 78 5.78 10.97 13.81
CA ALA A 78 5.92 12.36 13.37
C ALA A 78 5.71 12.52 11.85
N ARG A 79 6.23 11.58 11.05
CA ARG A 79 6.02 11.56 9.60
C ARG A 79 4.58 11.27 9.23
N GLU A 80 3.96 10.32 9.92
CA GLU A 80 2.55 9.98 9.72
C GLU A 80 1.65 11.20 9.96
N SER A 81 1.80 11.87 11.10
CA SER A 81 1.05 13.09 11.45
C SER A 81 1.26 14.19 10.42
N TYR A 82 2.50 14.39 9.95
CA TYR A 82 2.82 15.38 8.93
C TYR A 82 2.12 15.10 7.59
N TYR A 83 2.16 13.83 7.12
CA TYR A 83 1.49 13.47 5.88
C TYR A 83 -0.03 13.50 6.00
N GLN A 84 -0.60 13.08 7.14
CA GLN A 84 -2.03 13.18 7.39
C GLN A 84 -2.51 14.63 7.34
N LEU A 85 -1.80 15.55 8.00
CA LEU A 85 -2.14 16.95 7.97
C LEU A 85 -2.11 17.51 6.53
N LYS A 86 -1.08 17.17 5.76
CA LYS A 86 -0.99 17.58 4.35
C LYS A 86 -2.12 17.04 3.48
N ILE A 87 -2.53 15.80 3.70
CA ILE A 87 -3.67 15.19 2.99
C ILE A 87 -4.94 15.93 3.35
N LEU A 88 -5.22 16.13 4.64
CA LEU A 88 -6.44 16.80 5.13
C LEU A 88 -6.59 18.23 4.59
N LEU A 89 -5.49 18.97 4.49
CA LEU A 89 -5.48 20.33 3.92
C LEU A 89 -5.50 20.33 2.38
N GLY A 90 -5.37 19.18 1.74
CA GLY A 90 -5.34 19.04 0.29
C GLY A 90 -6.72 19.15 -0.36
N LYS A 91 -6.78 19.63 -1.62
CA LYS A 91 -8.02 19.67 -2.42
C LYS A 91 -8.60 18.28 -2.66
N ASN A 92 -7.74 17.28 -2.91
CA ASN A 92 -8.15 15.90 -3.19
C ASN A 92 -8.83 15.22 -1.99
N SER A 93 -8.51 15.60 -0.75
CA SER A 93 -9.21 15.14 0.44
C SER A 93 -10.67 15.62 0.45
N LYS A 94 -10.90 16.89 0.12
CA LYS A 94 -12.25 17.46 0.00
C LYS A 94 -13.05 16.80 -1.13
N ILE A 95 -12.41 16.54 -2.27
CA ILE A 95 -13.03 15.82 -3.39
C ILE A 95 -13.39 14.38 -2.96
N LYS A 96 -12.52 13.70 -2.25
CA LYS A 96 -12.79 12.34 -1.75
C LYS A 96 -13.99 12.33 -0.80
N ALA A 97 -14.04 13.25 0.16
CA ALA A 97 -15.17 13.39 1.07
C ALA A 97 -16.47 13.68 0.32
N TYR A 98 -16.45 14.59 -0.65
CA TYR A 98 -17.59 14.87 -1.52
C TYR A 98 -18.07 13.61 -2.26
N ASN A 99 -17.17 12.88 -2.90
CA ASN A 99 -17.49 11.67 -3.65
C ASN A 99 -18.02 10.51 -2.79
N GLN A 100 -17.72 10.50 -1.49
CA GLN A 100 -18.28 9.52 -0.55
C GLN A 100 -19.74 9.80 -0.16
N THR A 101 -20.17 11.05 -0.25
CA THR A 101 -21.52 11.48 0.17
C THR A 101 -22.49 11.68 -1.00
N HIS A 102 -22.00 11.63 -2.24
CA HIS A 102 -22.80 11.85 -3.43
C HIS A 102 -22.80 10.62 -4.34
N GLU A 103 -23.81 10.51 -5.18
CA GLU A 103 -23.94 9.40 -6.12
C GLU A 103 -22.83 9.42 -7.19
N LYS A 104 -22.51 8.25 -7.75
CA LYS A 104 -21.38 8.08 -8.70
C LYS A 104 -21.41 9.03 -9.89
N HIS A 105 -22.60 9.40 -10.39
CA HIS A 105 -22.75 10.32 -11.52
C HIS A 105 -22.45 11.78 -11.17
N GLN A 106 -22.37 12.12 -9.88
CA GLN A 106 -22.02 13.46 -9.38
C GLN A 106 -20.57 13.50 -8.87
N ALA A 107 -19.83 12.41 -8.99
CA ALA A 107 -18.45 12.33 -8.53
C ALA A 107 -17.56 13.34 -9.26
N LYS A 108 -16.68 13.99 -8.49
CA LYS A 108 -15.70 14.94 -9.01
C LYS A 108 -14.37 14.24 -9.28
N ASP A 109 -13.70 14.63 -10.36
CA ASP A 109 -12.36 14.16 -10.66
C ASP A 109 -11.34 14.71 -9.68
N PHE A 110 -10.36 13.88 -9.35
CA PHE A 110 -9.23 14.32 -8.52
C PHE A 110 -8.33 15.28 -9.30
N THR A 111 -7.82 16.29 -8.61
CA THR A 111 -6.80 17.18 -9.19
C THR A 111 -5.44 16.50 -9.22
N THR A 112 -4.56 16.98 -10.09
CA THR A 112 -3.17 16.50 -10.17
C THR A 112 -2.49 16.51 -8.80
N ARG A 113 -1.73 15.45 -8.53
CA ARG A 113 -1.00 15.26 -7.27
C ARG A 113 -0.03 16.42 -7.02
N LYS A 114 -0.01 16.93 -5.79
CA LYS A 114 1.01 17.87 -5.36
C LYS A 114 2.39 17.19 -5.18
N ASN A 115 3.44 17.84 -5.65
CA ASN A 115 4.81 17.41 -5.37
C ASN A 115 5.18 17.81 -3.93
N TRP A 116 5.47 16.82 -3.09
CA TRP A 116 5.96 16.95 -1.71
C TRP A 116 6.82 15.79 -1.26
#